data_aa43b7ed81d2a026128fff1d90d50749
#
_entry.id   aa43b7ed81d2a026128fff1d90d50749
#
_cell.length_a   1.000
_cell.length_b   1.000
_cell.length_c   1.000
_cell.angle_alpha   90.00
_cell.angle_beta   90.00
_cell.angle_gamma   90.00
#
_symmetry.space_group_name_H-M   'P 1'
#
loop_
_entity.id
_entity.type
_entity.pdbx_description
1 polymer ?
#
loop_
_entity_poly.entity_id
_entity_poly.type
_entity_poly.pdbx_seq_one_letter_code
_entity_poly.pdbx_strand_id
1 'polypeptide(L)'
;MKQAEKRHFCEPALACALLKATPDKLIGDLETFGFLFEALVERDLKIYAESFGANLYHYQDYNNKEIDAVVELKDGKWCAFEIKLGANQIDKAATELVALRNDIEKNGGIAPSVLCVICGFSNAAYVRPDGVFVVPITALKN
;
A
#
# COMPACT_ATOMS: atom_id res chain seq x y z
N MET A 1 9.03 -22.81 -9.36
CA MET A 1 9.87 -21.97 -8.46
C MET A 1 9.02 -21.55 -7.28
N LYS A 2 9.45 -21.76 -6.04
CA LYS A 2 8.76 -21.21 -4.87
C LYS A 2 8.98 -19.69 -4.89
N GLN A 3 7.91 -18.90 -4.97
CA GLN A 3 7.97 -17.46 -4.72
C GLN A 3 8.45 -17.26 -3.27
N ALA A 4 9.41 -16.37 -3.08
CA ALA A 4 9.82 -15.99 -1.74
C ALA A 4 8.68 -15.21 -1.08
N GLU A 5 8.31 -15.60 0.14
CA GLU A 5 7.33 -14.85 0.92
C GLU A 5 7.88 -13.45 1.20
N LYS A 6 7.09 -12.41 0.92
CA LYS A 6 7.41 -11.05 1.36
C LYS A 6 7.29 -11.01 2.89
N ARG A 7 8.37 -10.58 3.55
CA ARG A 7 8.43 -10.52 5.02
C ARG A 7 8.48 -9.08 5.45
N HIS A 8 7.59 -8.70 6.33
CA HIS A 8 7.52 -7.37 6.93
C HIS A 8 7.72 -7.44 8.44
N PHE A 9 8.24 -6.37 9.01
CA PHE A 9 8.22 -6.21 10.46
C PHE A 9 6.79 -5.95 10.92
N CYS A 10 6.30 -6.78 11.84
CA CYS A 10 4.99 -6.55 12.47
C CYS A 10 4.93 -5.22 13.24
N GLU A 11 6.09 -4.75 13.71
CA GLU A 11 6.23 -3.50 14.45
C GLU A 11 7.45 -2.72 13.92
N PRO A 12 7.22 -1.70 13.05
CA PRO A 12 8.29 -0.90 12.47
C PRO A 12 9.15 -0.16 13.50
N ALA A 13 8.60 0.17 14.68
CA ALA A 13 9.36 0.80 15.75
C ALA A 13 10.52 -0.07 16.24
N LEU A 14 10.35 -1.41 16.24
CA LEU A 14 11.42 -2.34 16.56
C LEU A 14 12.54 -2.29 15.53
N ALA A 15 12.20 -2.22 14.23
CA ALA A 15 13.19 -2.06 13.17
C ALA A 15 13.95 -0.74 13.30
N CYS A 16 13.24 0.37 13.59
CA CYS A 16 13.86 1.66 13.86
C CYS A 16 14.85 1.61 15.03
N ALA A 17 14.47 0.93 16.11
CA ALA A 17 15.34 0.78 17.29
C ALA A 17 16.60 -0.03 16.97
N LEU A 18 16.47 -1.17 16.27
CA LEU A 18 17.59 -2.02 15.86
C LEU A 18 18.55 -1.31 14.91
N LEU A 19 18.02 -0.52 13.97
CA LEU A 19 18.81 0.27 13.02
C LEU A 19 19.37 1.56 13.66
N LYS A 20 19.00 1.87 14.90
CA LYS A 20 19.30 3.15 15.55
C LYS A 20 18.90 4.34 14.65
N ALA A 21 17.72 4.20 14.02
CA ALA A 21 17.19 5.21 13.13
C ALA A 21 16.80 6.47 13.91
N THR A 22 17.17 7.60 13.33
CA THR A 22 16.72 8.93 13.79
C THR A 22 16.03 9.63 12.61
N PRO A 23 15.21 10.65 12.83
CA PRO A 23 14.58 11.38 11.73
C PRO A 23 15.59 11.85 10.67
N ASP A 24 16.73 12.41 11.10
CA ASP A 24 17.78 12.89 10.18
C ASP A 24 18.40 11.77 9.34
N LYS A 25 18.63 10.60 9.95
CA LYS A 25 19.12 9.43 9.22
C LYS A 25 18.12 8.93 8.19
N LEU A 26 16.83 8.89 8.54
CA LEU A 26 15.79 8.45 7.63
C LEU A 26 15.58 9.44 6.46
N ILE A 27 15.68 10.74 6.72
CA ILE A 27 15.64 11.76 5.66
C ILE A 27 16.87 11.64 4.75
N GLY A 28 18.02 11.25 5.28
CA GLY A 28 19.24 11.01 4.53
C GLY A 28 19.27 9.68 3.77
N ASP A 29 18.38 8.73 4.10
CA ASP A 29 18.24 7.42 3.48
C ASP A 29 16.76 7.12 3.18
N LEU A 30 16.26 7.70 2.09
CA LEU A 30 14.86 7.58 1.69
C LEU A 30 14.47 6.15 1.28
N GLU A 31 15.42 5.30 0.92
CA GLU A 31 15.17 3.90 0.61
C GLU A 31 14.77 3.14 1.88
N THR A 32 15.61 3.18 2.92
CA THR A 32 15.30 2.60 4.24
C THR A 32 14.03 3.21 4.82
N PHE A 33 13.84 4.53 4.70
CA PHE A 33 12.62 5.18 5.15
C PHE A 33 11.39 4.66 4.42
N GLY A 34 11.47 4.47 3.11
CA GLY A 34 10.40 3.91 2.29
C GLY A 34 9.96 2.52 2.77
N PHE A 35 10.90 1.62 3.03
CA PHE A 35 10.60 0.28 3.56
C PHE A 35 9.95 0.31 4.95
N LEU A 36 10.43 1.18 5.85
CA LEU A 36 9.84 1.33 7.18
C LEU A 36 8.45 1.95 7.11
N PHE A 37 8.24 2.90 6.20
CA PHE A 37 6.96 3.52 5.93
C PHE A 37 5.95 2.51 5.38
N GLU A 38 6.35 1.69 4.40
CA GLU A 38 5.51 0.61 3.86
C GLU A 38 5.07 -0.36 4.97
N ALA A 39 6.02 -0.83 5.79
CA ALA A 39 5.71 -1.71 6.92
C ALA A 39 4.75 -1.07 7.94
N LEU A 40 4.89 0.24 8.19
CA LEU A 40 3.98 0.99 9.07
C LEU A 40 2.56 1.02 8.51
N VAL A 41 2.41 1.36 7.23
CA VAL A 41 1.10 1.46 6.57
C VAL A 41 0.44 0.09 6.50
N GLU A 42 1.17 -0.97 6.14
CA GLU A 42 0.63 -2.33 6.09
C GLU A 42 0.12 -2.79 7.47
N ARG A 43 0.89 -2.51 8.54
CA ARG A 43 0.43 -2.79 9.92
C ARG A 43 -0.88 -2.07 10.23
N ASP A 44 -0.96 -0.78 9.93
CA ASP A 44 -2.14 0.03 10.22
C ASP A 44 -3.35 -0.41 9.38
N LEU A 45 -3.15 -0.66 8.08
CA LEU A 45 -4.20 -1.23 7.21
C LEU A 45 -4.72 -2.57 7.72
N LYS A 46 -3.83 -3.43 8.23
CA LYS A 46 -4.22 -4.71 8.82
C LYS A 46 -5.11 -4.51 10.04
N ILE A 47 -4.72 -3.63 10.96
CA ILE A 47 -5.49 -3.32 12.17
C ILE A 47 -6.87 -2.76 11.78
N TYR A 48 -6.92 -1.84 10.82
CA TYR A 48 -8.18 -1.26 10.35
C TYR A 48 -9.05 -2.31 9.66
N ALA A 49 -8.50 -3.11 8.74
CA ALA A 49 -9.24 -4.17 8.06
C ALA A 49 -9.85 -5.18 9.05
N GLU A 50 -9.06 -5.63 10.04
CA GLU A 50 -9.53 -6.55 11.07
C GLU A 50 -10.65 -5.95 11.93
N SER A 51 -10.65 -4.63 12.18
CA SER A 51 -11.67 -3.94 12.99
C SER A 51 -13.09 -4.07 12.43
N PHE A 52 -13.24 -4.19 11.11
CA PHE A 52 -14.53 -4.43 10.43
C PHE A 52 -14.63 -5.81 9.78
N GLY A 53 -13.71 -6.72 10.13
CA GLY A 53 -13.74 -8.12 9.75
C GLY A 53 -13.35 -8.39 8.30
N ALA A 54 -12.52 -7.52 7.72
CA ALA A 54 -11.84 -7.75 6.45
C ALA A 54 -10.46 -8.36 6.66
N ASN A 55 -9.85 -8.84 5.58
CA ASN A 55 -8.51 -9.41 5.59
C ASN A 55 -7.55 -8.58 4.74
N LEU A 56 -6.31 -8.48 5.19
CA LEU A 56 -5.22 -7.90 4.43
C LEU A 56 -4.40 -8.99 3.76
N TYR A 57 -4.10 -8.80 2.48
CA TYR A 57 -3.23 -9.65 1.69
C TYR A 57 -2.18 -8.81 0.96
N HIS A 58 -1.11 -9.47 0.54
CA HIS A 58 -0.17 -8.98 -0.44
C HIS A 58 -0.41 -9.73 -1.76
N TYR A 59 -0.34 -9.03 -2.89
CA TYR A 59 -0.52 -9.64 -4.20
C TYR A 59 0.73 -9.51 -5.06
N GLN A 60 1.13 -10.61 -5.66
CA GLN A 60 2.16 -10.64 -6.69
C GLN A 60 1.75 -11.65 -7.77
N ASP A 61 1.78 -11.23 -9.04
CA ASP A 61 1.49 -12.11 -10.16
C ASP A 61 2.77 -12.78 -10.73
N TYR A 62 2.56 -13.68 -11.70
CA TYR A 62 3.65 -14.40 -12.38
C TYR A 62 4.54 -13.47 -13.25
N ASN A 63 4.10 -12.26 -13.55
CA ASN A 63 4.83 -11.24 -14.31
C ASN A 63 5.57 -10.25 -13.37
N ASN A 64 5.66 -10.56 -12.08
CA ASN A 64 6.20 -9.70 -11.03
C ASN A 64 5.47 -8.35 -10.88
N LYS A 65 4.18 -8.27 -11.27
CA LYS A 65 3.35 -7.15 -10.87
C LYS A 65 2.96 -7.35 -9.42
N GLU A 66 3.30 -6.40 -8.59
CA GLU A 66 2.98 -6.36 -7.16
C GLU A 66 1.89 -5.34 -6.90
N ILE A 67 1.10 -5.60 -5.85
CA ILE A 67 0.27 -4.62 -5.16
C ILE A 67 0.72 -4.63 -3.72
N ASP A 68 1.08 -3.48 -3.18
CA ASP A 68 1.64 -3.38 -1.83
C ASP A 68 0.67 -3.93 -0.79
N ALA A 69 -0.64 -3.63 -0.91
CA ALA A 69 -1.65 -4.18 -0.02
C ALA A 69 -3.01 -4.38 -0.72
N VAL A 70 -3.68 -5.47 -0.38
CA VAL A 70 -5.04 -5.82 -0.81
C VAL A 70 -5.91 -6.04 0.41
N VAL A 71 -7.02 -5.31 0.51
CA VAL A 71 -8.02 -5.52 1.56
C VAL A 71 -9.24 -6.16 0.95
N GLU A 72 -9.59 -7.37 1.41
CA GLU A 72 -10.75 -8.11 0.96
C GLU A 72 -11.85 -8.11 2.03
N LEU A 73 -13.05 -7.71 1.62
CA LEU A 73 -14.24 -7.69 2.45
C LEU A 73 -14.94 -9.05 2.45
N LYS A 74 -15.79 -9.29 3.45
CA LYS A 74 -16.55 -10.54 3.58
C LYS A 74 -17.51 -10.82 2.42
N ASP A 75 -17.92 -9.80 1.68
CA ASP A 75 -18.81 -9.92 0.52
C ASP A 75 -18.04 -10.19 -0.80
N GLY A 76 -16.73 -10.41 -0.71
CA GLY A 76 -15.86 -10.67 -1.85
C GLY A 76 -15.42 -9.43 -2.62
N LYS A 77 -15.85 -8.22 -2.22
CA LYS A 77 -15.28 -6.99 -2.75
C LYS A 77 -13.90 -6.77 -2.18
N TRP A 78 -13.06 -6.11 -2.95
CA TRP A 78 -11.70 -5.85 -2.53
C TRP A 78 -11.19 -4.49 -2.99
N CYS A 79 -10.16 -4.01 -2.31
CA CYS A 79 -9.51 -2.73 -2.54
C CYS A 79 -8.01 -2.97 -2.75
N ALA A 80 -7.43 -2.24 -3.69
CA ALA A 80 -5.99 -2.29 -3.98
C ALA A 80 -5.30 -1.00 -3.51
N PHE A 81 -4.18 -1.16 -2.82
CA PHE A 81 -3.42 -0.06 -2.26
C PHE A 81 -1.97 -0.12 -2.75
N GLU A 82 -1.46 1.04 -3.19
CA GLU A 82 -0.04 1.31 -3.36
C GLU A 82 0.43 2.23 -2.24
N ILE A 83 1.61 1.96 -1.70
CA ILE A 83 2.17 2.70 -0.57
C ILE A 83 3.44 3.40 -1.04
N LYS A 84 3.43 4.73 -1.02
CA LYS A 84 4.56 5.53 -1.53
C LYS A 84 4.93 6.61 -0.52
N LEU A 85 6.20 6.71 -0.20
CA LEU A 85 6.69 7.73 0.73
C LEU A 85 6.59 9.12 0.11
N GLY A 86 7.03 9.29 -1.14
CA GLY A 86 7.13 10.57 -1.82
C GLY A 86 5.92 10.91 -2.70
N ALA A 87 5.49 12.15 -2.67
CA ALA A 87 4.38 12.63 -3.50
C ALA A 87 4.67 12.55 -5.02
N ASN A 88 5.93 12.60 -5.43
CA ASN A 88 6.36 12.44 -6.81
C ASN A 88 6.16 11.02 -7.37
N GLN A 89 5.85 10.05 -6.53
CA GLN A 89 5.60 8.66 -6.91
C GLN A 89 4.12 8.36 -7.16
N ILE A 90 3.20 9.28 -6.77
CA ILE A 90 1.75 9.09 -6.81
C ILE A 90 1.25 8.80 -8.22
N ASP A 91 1.68 9.59 -9.21
CA ASP A 91 1.18 9.47 -10.59
C ASP A 91 1.53 8.11 -11.21
N LYS A 92 2.75 7.63 -10.97
CA LYS A 92 3.19 6.32 -11.44
C LYS A 92 2.38 5.21 -10.77
N ALA A 93 2.27 5.23 -9.44
CA ALA A 93 1.53 4.23 -8.67
C ALA A 93 0.05 4.18 -9.08
N ALA A 94 -0.59 5.33 -9.26
CA ALA A 94 -1.98 5.39 -9.73
C ALA A 94 -2.15 4.80 -11.13
N THR A 95 -1.22 5.07 -12.04
CA THR A 95 -1.24 4.51 -13.40
C THR A 95 -1.11 2.98 -13.37
N GLU A 96 -0.24 2.45 -12.51
CA GLU A 96 -0.05 1.00 -12.34
C GLU A 96 -1.30 0.33 -11.77
N LEU A 97 -1.97 0.94 -10.77
CA LEU A 97 -3.25 0.46 -10.24
C LEU A 97 -4.37 0.44 -11.30
N VAL A 98 -4.48 1.49 -12.11
CA VAL A 98 -5.49 1.56 -13.19
C VAL A 98 -5.20 0.50 -14.25
N ALA A 99 -3.95 0.32 -14.63
CA ALA A 99 -3.56 -0.71 -15.59
C ALA A 99 -3.89 -2.12 -15.08
N LEU A 100 -3.63 -2.39 -13.80
CA LEU A 100 -3.98 -3.65 -13.16
C LEU A 100 -5.50 -3.90 -13.19
N ARG A 101 -6.31 -2.92 -12.79
CA ARG A 101 -7.77 -3.01 -12.83
C ARG A 101 -8.25 -3.39 -14.23
N ASN A 102 -7.76 -2.68 -15.25
CA ASN A 102 -8.14 -2.91 -16.63
C ASN A 102 -7.73 -4.31 -17.13
N ASP A 103 -6.55 -4.79 -16.74
CA ASP A 103 -6.08 -6.13 -17.05
C ASP A 103 -6.98 -7.21 -16.43
N ILE A 104 -7.39 -7.03 -15.17
CA ILE A 104 -8.28 -7.95 -14.46
C ILE A 104 -9.66 -7.99 -15.15
N GLU A 105 -10.26 -6.83 -15.46
CA GLU A 105 -11.54 -6.73 -16.14
C GLU A 105 -11.50 -7.38 -17.51
N LYS A 106 -10.45 -7.12 -18.29
CA LYS A 106 -10.25 -7.71 -19.63
C LYS A 106 -10.18 -9.24 -19.59
N ASN A 107 -9.64 -9.79 -18.52
CA ASN A 107 -9.53 -11.24 -18.33
C ASN A 107 -10.75 -11.85 -17.61
N GLY A 108 -11.83 -11.09 -17.40
CA GLY A 108 -13.07 -11.56 -16.78
C GLY A 108 -12.97 -11.78 -15.27
N GLY A 109 -11.96 -11.21 -14.61
CA GLY A 109 -11.82 -11.24 -13.17
C GLY A 109 -12.67 -10.16 -12.47
N ILE A 110 -12.78 -10.28 -11.15
CA ILE A 110 -13.47 -9.28 -10.31
C ILE A 110 -12.49 -8.13 -10.04
N ALA A 111 -12.78 -6.98 -10.62
CA ALA A 111 -11.95 -5.79 -10.45
C ALA A 111 -12.02 -5.22 -9.01
N PRO A 112 -10.97 -4.54 -8.54
CA PRO A 112 -11.00 -3.85 -7.26
C PRO A 112 -12.07 -2.76 -7.24
N SER A 113 -12.83 -2.72 -6.14
CA SER A 113 -13.87 -1.69 -5.93
C SER A 113 -13.28 -0.30 -5.64
N VAL A 114 -12.07 -0.28 -5.07
CA VAL A 114 -11.32 0.95 -4.76
C VAL A 114 -9.86 0.77 -5.13
N LEU A 115 -9.30 1.80 -5.78
CA LEU A 115 -7.88 1.97 -6.02
C LEU A 115 -7.39 3.15 -5.16
N CYS A 116 -6.34 2.94 -4.38
CA CYS A 116 -5.85 3.97 -3.47
C CYS A 116 -4.32 4.01 -3.42
N VAL A 117 -3.76 5.20 -3.47
CA VAL A 117 -2.34 5.45 -3.16
C VAL A 117 -2.26 6.07 -1.77
N ILE A 118 -1.61 5.38 -0.84
CA ILE A 118 -1.31 5.93 0.49
C ILE A 118 0.07 6.60 0.42
N CYS A 119 0.11 7.89 0.76
CA CYS A 119 1.32 8.70 0.60
C CYS A 119 1.81 9.25 1.95
N GLY A 120 3.13 9.16 2.18
CA GLY A 120 3.77 9.71 3.37
C GLY A 120 3.83 11.24 3.34
N PHE A 121 4.26 11.80 2.20
CA PHE A 121 4.47 13.24 2.03
C PHE A 121 3.37 13.90 1.18
N SER A 122 2.11 13.62 1.50
CA SER A 122 0.96 14.32 0.94
C SER A 122 0.22 15.07 2.06
N ASN A 123 -0.26 16.27 1.75
CA ASN A 123 -0.93 17.14 2.73
C ASN A 123 -2.46 17.09 2.62
N ALA A 124 -3.02 16.42 1.62
CA ALA A 124 -4.45 16.37 1.38
C ALA A 124 -4.88 15.00 0.83
N ALA A 125 -6.07 14.57 1.23
CA ALA A 125 -6.76 13.47 0.60
C ALA A 125 -7.60 14.00 -0.57
N TYR A 126 -7.54 13.34 -1.72
CA TYR A 126 -8.30 13.71 -2.92
C TYR A 126 -8.54 12.50 -3.81
N VAL A 127 -9.45 12.67 -4.78
CA VAL A 127 -9.70 11.70 -5.84
C VAL A 127 -9.15 12.25 -7.15
N ARG A 128 -8.35 11.45 -7.83
CA ARG A 128 -7.79 11.76 -9.14
C ARG A 128 -8.86 11.64 -10.24
N PRO A 129 -8.66 12.28 -11.42
CA PRO A 129 -9.59 12.14 -12.55
C PRO A 129 -9.79 10.70 -13.05
N ASP A 130 -8.79 9.82 -12.83
CA ASP A 130 -8.82 8.39 -13.17
C ASP A 130 -9.55 7.53 -12.10
N GLY A 131 -10.09 8.16 -11.05
CA GLY A 131 -10.83 7.51 -9.97
C GLY A 131 -9.96 6.93 -8.87
N VAL A 132 -8.65 7.09 -8.91
CA VAL A 132 -7.74 6.63 -7.85
C VAL A 132 -7.79 7.61 -6.68
N PHE A 133 -7.99 7.10 -5.48
CA PHE A 133 -7.88 7.87 -4.25
C PHE A 133 -6.42 8.10 -3.88
N VAL A 134 -6.10 9.29 -3.42
CA VAL A 134 -4.80 9.60 -2.81
C VAL A 134 -5.07 10.01 -1.37
N VAL A 135 -4.44 9.29 -0.44
CA VAL A 135 -4.71 9.48 1.00
C VAL A 135 -3.37 9.62 1.73
N PRO A 136 -3.13 10.74 2.44
CA PRO A 136 -1.98 10.84 3.32
C PRO A 136 -2.15 9.87 4.50
N ILE A 137 -1.04 9.29 4.99
CA ILE A 137 -1.09 8.36 6.13
C ILE A 137 -1.77 8.99 7.35
N THR A 138 -1.60 10.27 7.55
CA THR A 138 -2.19 11.03 8.67
C THR A 138 -3.72 11.13 8.62
N ALA A 139 -4.34 10.81 7.47
CA ALA A 139 -5.79 10.78 7.30
C ALA A 139 -6.37 9.36 7.44
N LEU A 140 -5.53 8.33 7.56
CA LEU A 140 -5.99 6.96 7.82
C LEU A 140 -6.49 6.86 9.26
N LYS A 141 -7.69 6.30 9.40
CA LYS A 141 -8.31 5.97 10.69
C LYS A 141 -9.41 4.94 10.49
N ASN A 142 -9.73 4.23 11.53
CA ASN A 142 -10.86 3.30 11.62
C ASN A 142 -12.19 4.03 11.83
#